data_91597914184a7bb54db8b54165750f48
#
_entry.id   91597914184a7bb54db8b54165750f48
#
_cell.length_a   1.000
_cell.length_b   1.000
_cell.length_c   1.000
_cell.angle_alpha   90.00
_cell.angle_beta   90.00
_cell.angle_gamma   90.00
#
_symmetry.space_group_name_H-M   'P 1'
#
loop_
_entity.id
_entity.type
_entity.pdbx_description
1 polymer ?
#
loop_
_entity_poly.entity_id
_entity_poly.type
_entity_poly.pdbx_seq_one_letter_code
_entity_poly.pdbx_strand_id
1 'polypeptide(L)'
;MAGSPPTKIMIIRHAEKPPKHPGTTGPFDVQEDGSPGNGKSLIVPGWQRAGALNAFFAPYQSLPSNPAIVTPNCIYAASPNNESQRPWETVTPLAAWLKYAQGTAQFNADYTIGGQESEMVASVLALSGVVLICWEHDNIMPNIMSAINSQVPISNYAAIPNPFPDIFYLVWVLDLKNGSYTWSCVNQNLMAGDV
;
A
#
# COMPACT_ATOMS: atom_id res chain seq x y z
N MET A 1 -24.68 -7.30 13.76
CA MET A 1 -23.54 -8.24 13.89
C MET A 1 -22.35 -7.56 13.21
N ALA A 2 -21.25 -7.35 13.93
CA ALA A 2 -20.03 -6.87 13.32
C ALA A 2 -19.58 -7.93 12.29
N GLY A 3 -19.30 -7.54 11.05
CA GLY A 3 -18.78 -8.44 10.03
C GLY A 3 -17.41 -9.01 10.47
N SER A 4 -17.02 -10.15 9.89
CA SER A 4 -15.65 -10.64 10.06
C SER A 4 -14.67 -9.67 9.41
N PRO A 5 -13.52 -9.37 10.05
CA PRO A 5 -12.51 -8.50 9.45
C PRO A 5 -11.97 -9.10 8.14
N PRO A 6 -11.24 -8.33 7.32
CA PRO A 6 -10.68 -8.80 6.06
C PRO A 6 -9.93 -10.12 6.22
N THR A 7 -10.15 -11.05 5.31
CA THR A 7 -9.42 -12.34 5.30
C THR A 7 -7.93 -12.14 4.99
N LYS A 8 -7.61 -11.04 4.30
CA LYS A 8 -6.24 -10.65 3.97
C LYS A 8 -6.12 -9.12 3.95
N ILE A 9 -5.06 -8.61 4.57
CA ILE A 9 -4.62 -7.22 4.45
C ILE A 9 -3.22 -7.23 3.86
N MET A 10 -3.02 -6.49 2.77
CA MET A 10 -1.71 -6.27 2.16
C MET A 10 -1.33 -4.82 2.38
N ILE A 11 -0.09 -4.56 2.76
CA ILE A 11 0.40 -3.22 3.06
C ILE A 11 1.66 -2.97 2.26
N ILE A 12 1.66 -1.88 1.50
CA ILE A 12 2.82 -1.41 0.76
C ILE A 12 3.16 0.02 1.17
N ARG A 13 4.42 0.37 1.02
CA ARG A 13 4.86 1.75 1.01
C ARG A 13 4.54 2.39 -0.35
N HIS A 14 4.43 3.72 -0.39
CA HIS A 14 4.42 4.47 -1.65
C HIS A 14 5.66 4.18 -2.50
N ALA A 15 5.55 4.31 -3.82
CA ALA A 15 6.63 4.09 -4.78
C ALA A 15 7.74 5.16 -4.70
N GLU A 16 8.72 5.09 -5.60
CA GLU A 16 9.95 5.87 -5.56
C GLU A 16 9.71 7.37 -5.57
N LYS A 17 10.46 8.06 -4.73
CA LYS A 17 10.43 9.50 -4.50
C LYS A 17 11.80 10.13 -4.78
N PRO A 18 11.87 11.47 -4.96
CA PRO A 18 13.14 12.16 -5.01
C PRO A 18 14.05 11.87 -3.81
N PRO A 19 15.35 11.73 -4.00
CA PRO A 19 16.29 11.53 -2.89
C PRO A 19 16.32 12.74 -1.96
N LYS A 20 16.40 12.50 -0.65
CA LYS A 20 16.44 13.56 0.38
C LYS A 20 17.83 14.23 0.55
N HIS A 21 18.74 14.13 -0.41
CA HIS A 21 20.07 14.68 -0.23
C HIS A 21 20.16 16.15 -0.67
N PRO A 22 20.62 17.07 0.19
CA PRO A 22 20.91 18.46 -0.21
C PRO A 22 21.90 18.49 -1.37
N GLY A 23 21.60 19.27 -2.41
CA GLY A 23 22.47 19.44 -3.57
C GLY A 23 22.34 18.40 -4.69
N THR A 24 21.42 17.45 -4.59
CA THR A 24 21.11 16.55 -5.71
C THR A 24 20.30 17.27 -6.79
N THR A 25 20.79 17.18 -8.02
CA THR A 25 20.16 17.73 -9.23
C THR A 25 19.17 16.74 -9.88
N GLY A 26 18.37 16.04 -9.12
CA GLY A 26 17.40 15.08 -9.64
C GLY A 26 17.65 13.63 -9.15
N PRO A 27 16.80 12.65 -9.53
CA PRO A 27 15.61 12.82 -10.37
C PRO A 27 14.52 13.64 -9.67
N PHE A 28 13.85 14.49 -10.45
CA PHE A 28 12.71 15.27 -9.97
C PHE A 28 11.44 14.45 -10.01
N ASP A 29 10.50 14.78 -9.15
CA ASP A 29 9.16 14.22 -9.19
C ASP A 29 8.35 14.78 -10.36
N VAL A 30 7.35 14.01 -10.77
CA VAL A 30 6.47 14.30 -11.90
C VAL A 30 5.03 14.07 -11.44
N GLN A 31 4.13 14.97 -11.76
CA GLN A 31 2.72 14.82 -11.49
C GLN A 31 2.05 13.82 -12.45
N GLU A 32 0.82 13.39 -12.14
CA GLU A 32 0.07 12.42 -12.94
C GLU A 32 -0.14 12.88 -14.40
N ASP A 33 -0.28 14.18 -14.63
CA ASP A 33 -0.44 14.78 -15.97
C ASP A 33 0.89 14.96 -16.74
N GLY A 34 2.01 14.54 -16.16
CA GLY A 34 3.36 14.68 -16.73
C GLY A 34 4.01 16.04 -16.49
N SER A 35 3.35 16.98 -15.81
CA SER A 35 3.93 18.26 -15.44
C SER A 35 5.03 18.09 -14.36
N PRO A 36 5.95 19.06 -14.22
CA PRO A 36 6.93 19.04 -13.14
C PRO A 36 6.28 18.89 -11.77
N GLY A 37 6.83 18.05 -10.94
CA GLY A 37 6.36 17.83 -9.57
C GLY A 37 6.62 19.03 -8.65
N ASN A 38 6.04 18.94 -7.47
CA ASN A 38 6.12 19.97 -6.42
C ASN A 38 6.91 19.48 -5.19
N GLY A 39 7.71 18.44 -5.33
CA GLY A 39 8.43 17.78 -4.24
C GLY A 39 7.61 16.72 -3.48
N LYS A 40 6.36 16.48 -3.87
CA LYS A 40 5.38 15.63 -3.15
C LYS A 40 4.89 14.43 -3.97
N SER A 41 5.21 14.42 -5.27
CA SER A 41 4.83 13.38 -6.23
C SER A 41 5.90 12.30 -6.38
N LEU A 42 5.59 11.29 -7.17
CA LEU A 42 6.51 10.21 -7.54
C LEU A 42 7.54 10.69 -8.57
N ILE A 43 8.70 10.07 -8.60
CA ILE A 43 9.63 10.17 -9.74
C ILE A 43 9.21 9.18 -10.83
N VAL A 44 9.80 9.31 -12.04
CA VAL A 44 9.48 8.42 -13.17
C VAL A 44 9.55 6.92 -12.83
N PRO A 45 10.60 6.41 -12.16
CA PRO A 45 10.59 5.01 -11.68
C PRO A 45 9.42 4.68 -10.75
N GLY A 46 8.98 5.62 -9.90
CA GLY A 46 7.80 5.42 -9.05
C GLY A 46 6.50 5.26 -9.85
N TRP A 47 6.32 6.04 -10.91
CA TRP A 47 5.19 5.87 -11.84
C TRP A 47 5.26 4.55 -12.62
N GLN A 48 6.47 4.11 -13.00
CA GLN A 48 6.66 2.79 -13.62
C GLN A 48 6.25 1.67 -12.67
N ARG A 49 6.65 1.74 -11.38
CA ARG A 49 6.19 0.80 -10.36
C ARG A 49 4.68 0.86 -10.18
N ALA A 50 4.09 2.04 -10.05
CA ALA A 50 2.65 2.22 -9.91
C ALA A 50 1.87 1.53 -11.05
N GLY A 51 2.32 1.68 -12.29
CA GLY A 51 1.76 0.97 -13.45
C GLY A 51 1.96 -0.55 -13.39
N ALA A 52 3.14 -1.02 -12.96
CA ALA A 52 3.45 -2.44 -12.86
C ALA A 52 2.67 -3.17 -11.76
N LEU A 53 2.21 -2.46 -10.72
CA LEU A 53 1.34 -3.01 -9.67
C LEU A 53 0.03 -3.58 -10.23
N ASN A 54 -0.44 -3.12 -11.39
CA ASN A 54 -1.61 -3.69 -12.06
C ASN A 54 -1.40 -5.16 -12.38
N ALA A 55 -0.27 -5.49 -13.01
CA ALA A 55 0.06 -6.88 -13.35
C ALA A 55 0.40 -7.72 -12.11
N PHE A 56 0.92 -7.09 -11.05
CA PHE A 56 1.28 -7.78 -9.82
C PHE A 56 0.08 -8.17 -8.96
N PHE A 57 -0.86 -7.24 -8.73
CA PHE A 57 -2.03 -7.47 -7.87
C PHE A 57 -3.26 -7.96 -8.63
N ALA A 58 -3.41 -7.58 -9.90
CA ALA A 58 -4.61 -7.86 -10.68
C ALA A 58 -4.27 -8.14 -12.16
N PRO A 59 -3.51 -9.20 -12.46
CA PRO A 59 -3.16 -9.54 -13.83
C PRO A 59 -4.41 -9.86 -14.65
N TYR A 60 -4.39 -9.50 -15.92
CA TYR A 60 -5.53 -9.69 -16.81
C TYR A 60 -5.84 -11.18 -17.02
N GLN A 61 -7.07 -11.59 -16.76
CA GLN A 61 -7.57 -12.97 -16.93
C GLN A 61 -6.73 -14.07 -16.27
N SER A 62 -6.00 -13.75 -15.21
CA SER A 62 -5.20 -14.70 -14.45
C SER A 62 -5.17 -14.35 -12.96
N LEU A 63 -4.63 -15.24 -12.14
CA LEU A 63 -4.34 -14.96 -10.74
C LEU A 63 -2.94 -14.37 -10.60
N PRO A 64 -2.66 -13.60 -9.54
CA PRO A 64 -1.31 -13.19 -9.19
C PRO A 64 -0.35 -14.39 -9.14
N SER A 65 0.86 -14.23 -9.65
CA SER A 65 1.84 -15.32 -9.73
C SER A 65 2.36 -15.78 -8.38
N ASN A 66 2.39 -14.90 -7.39
CA ASN A 66 2.75 -15.24 -6.02
C ASN A 66 1.48 -15.64 -5.24
N PRO A 67 1.42 -16.85 -4.66
CA PRO A 67 0.23 -17.35 -3.96
C PRO A 67 -0.13 -16.56 -2.68
N ALA A 68 0.80 -15.81 -2.11
CA ALA A 68 0.53 -14.94 -0.98
C ALA A 68 -0.20 -13.65 -1.39
N ILE A 69 -0.16 -13.28 -2.67
CA ILE A 69 -0.81 -12.09 -3.22
C ILE A 69 -2.21 -12.47 -3.75
N VAL A 70 -3.18 -11.65 -3.41
CA VAL A 70 -4.56 -11.81 -3.88
C VAL A 70 -5.04 -10.46 -4.39
N THR A 71 -5.80 -10.47 -5.48
CA THR A 71 -6.41 -9.24 -6.03
C THR A 71 -7.28 -8.55 -4.97
N PRO A 72 -7.02 -7.27 -4.63
CA PRO A 72 -7.77 -6.59 -3.60
C PRO A 72 -9.19 -6.21 -4.05
N ASN A 73 -10.14 -6.32 -3.14
CA ASN A 73 -11.51 -5.81 -3.33
C ASN A 73 -11.63 -4.33 -2.98
N CYS A 74 -10.74 -3.87 -2.09
CA CYS A 74 -10.70 -2.49 -1.63
C CYS A 74 -9.25 -2.01 -1.51
N ILE A 75 -9.01 -0.77 -1.88
CA ILE A 75 -7.72 -0.09 -1.74
C ILE A 75 -7.89 1.09 -0.80
N TYR A 76 -7.00 1.22 0.16
CA TYR A 76 -6.81 2.42 0.98
C TYR A 76 -5.48 3.07 0.64
N ALA A 77 -5.49 4.38 0.49
CA ALA A 77 -4.28 5.17 0.36
C ALA A 77 -4.37 6.39 1.29
N ALA A 78 -3.22 6.89 1.72
CA ALA A 78 -3.21 8.18 2.38
C ALA A 78 -3.72 9.27 1.44
N SER A 79 -4.52 10.19 1.98
CA SER A 79 -5.10 11.31 1.23
C SER A 79 -4.01 12.13 0.53
N PRO A 80 -4.21 12.54 -0.73
CA PRO A 80 -3.30 13.41 -1.46
C PRO A 80 -3.39 14.85 -0.91
N ASN A 81 -2.85 15.03 0.28
CA ASN A 81 -2.84 16.31 0.98
C ASN A 81 -1.56 17.12 0.65
N ASN A 82 -1.39 18.25 1.34
CA ASN A 82 -0.21 19.09 1.19
C ASN A 82 1.11 18.46 1.66
N GLU A 83 1.07 17.31 2.36
CA GLU A 83 2.25 16.61 2.87
C GLU A 83 2.85 15.67 1.83
N SER A 84 2.06 14.76 1.24
CA SER A 84 2.51 13.79 0.25
C SER A 84 1.35 13.29 -0.62
N GLN A 85 1.55 13.27 -1.93
CA GLN A 85 0.61 12.66 -2.88
C GLN A 85 0.97 11.21 -3.21
N ARG A 86 2.18 10.78 -2.85
CA ARG A 86 2.80 9.52 -3.29
C ARG A 86 2.00 8.26 -2.97
N PRO A 87 1.43 8.08 -1.75
CA PRO A 87 0.63 6.88 -1.49
C PRO A 87 -0.58 6.77 -2.42
N TRP A 88 -1.27 7.88 -2.66
CA TRP A 88 -2.39 7.96 -3.57
C TRP A 88 -1.96 7.68 -5.01
N GLU A 89 -0.92 8.37 -5.51
CA GLU A 89 -0.36 8.20 -6.86
C GLU A 89 0.10 6.76 -7.13
N THR A 90 0.69 6.10 -6.12
CA THR A 90 1.18 4.73 -6.26
C THR A 90 0.08 3.74 -6.62
N VAL A 91 -1.12 3.91 -6.11
CA VAL A 91 -2.21 2.93 -6.30
C VAL A 91 -3.35 3.41 -7.19
N THR A 92 -3.33 4.68 -7.63
CA THR A 92 -4.34 5.22 -8.55
C THR A 92 -4.43 4.40 -9.86
N PRO A 93 -3.32 4.01 -10.53
CA PRO A 93 -3.41 3.18 -11.73
C PRO A 93 -4.06 1.82 -11.45
N LEU A 94 -3.74 1.18 -10.31
CA LEU A 94 -4.35 -0.09 -9.91
C LEU A 94 -5.84 0.07 -9.59
N ALA A 95 -6.22 1.14 -8.90
CA ALA A 95 -7.63 1.43 -8.59
C ALA A 95 -8.45 1.63 -9.87
N ALA A 96 -7.91 2.39 -10.83
CA ALA A 96 -8.53 2.59 -12.14
C ALA A 96 -8.66 1.27 -12.92
N TRP A 97 -7.61 0.46 -12.92
CA TRP A 97 -7.60 -0.85 -13.56
C TRP A 97 -8.64 -1.80 -12.95
N LEU A 98 -8.71 -1.91 -11.63
CA LEU A 98 -9.68 -2.76 -10.95
C LEU A 98 -11.13 -2.31 -11.20
N LYS A 99 -11.36 -0.99 -11.21
CA LYS A 99 -12.68 -0.44 -11.55
C LYS A 99 -13.08 -0.81 -12.97
N TYR A 100 -12.16 -0.75 -13.92
CA TYR A 100 -12.39 -1.15 -15.31
C TYR A 100 -12.61 -2.67 -15.44
N ALA A 101 -11.74 -3.49 -14.84
CA ALA A 101 -11.72 -4.94 -15.02
C ALA A 101 -12.78 -5.66 -14.20
N GLN A 102 -13.15 -5.16 -13.01
CA GLN A 102 -14.04 -5.82 -12.07
C GLN A 102 -15.34 -5.03 -11.78
N GLY A 103 -15.40 -3.76 -12.16
CA GLY A 103 -16.60 -2.90 -12.01
C GLY A 103 -16.95 -2.51 -10.57
N THR A 104 -16.32 -3.11 -9.55
CA THR A 104 -16.74 -3.00 -8.14
C THR A 104 -15.62 -2.71 -7.15
N ALA A 105 -14.40 -2.47 -7.59
CA ALA A 105 -13.31 -2.16 -6.67
C ALA A 105 -13.55 -0.83 -5.95
N GLN A 106 -13.44 -0.84 -4.62
CA GLN A 106 -13.56 0.34 -3.79
C GLN A 106 -12.18 0.99 -3.62
N PHE A 107 -12.14 2.32 -3.69
CA PHE A 107 -10.94 3.09 -3.41
C PHE A 107 -11.26 4.19 -2.39
N ASN A 108 -10.56 4.19 -1.27
CA ASN A 108 -10.69 5.17 -0.21
C ASN A 108 -9.36 5.91 0.01
N ALA A 109 -9.40 7.23 -0.03
CA ALA A 109 -8.27 8.11 0.23
C ALA A 109 -8.68 9.28 1.15
N ASP A 110 -9.54 9.02 2.13
CA ASP A 110 -10.12 10.04 3.00
C ASP A 110 -9.26 10.32 4.25
N TYR A 111 -8.31 9.43 4.58
CA TYR A 111 -7.50 9.52 5.80
C TYR A 111 -6.13 10.12 5.54
N THR A 112 -5.68 11.00 6.44
CA THR A 112 -4.38 11.67 6.34
C THR A 112 -3.29 10.97 7.13
N ILE A 113 -2.03 11.15 6.69
CA ILE A 113 -0.83 10.67 7.39
C ILE A 113 -0.65 11.47 8.69
N GLY A 114 -0.24 10.78 9.75
CA GLY A 114 0.17 11.41 11.00
C GLY A 114 -0.99 11.78 11.92
N GLY A 115 -1.93 10.86 12.15
CA GLY A 115 -2.99 11.04 13.15
C GLY A 115 -4.27 10.29 12.92
N GLN A 116 -4.56 9.87 11.67
CA GLN A 116 -5.80 9.16 11.34
C GLN A 116 -5.60 7.67 11.02
N GLU A 117 -4.41 7.13 11.25
CA GLU A 117 -4.13 5.72 10.97
C GLU A 117 -5.01 4.76 11.78
N SER A 118 -5.31 5.09 13.04
CA SER A 118 -6.18 4.27 13.89
C SER A 118 -7.63 4.26 13.40
N GLU A 119 -8.14 5.40 12.94
CA GLU A 119 -9.48 5.53 12.36
C GLU A 119 -9.55 4.79 11.01
N MET A 120 -8.53 4.95 10.18
CA MET A 120 -8.39 4.22 8.93
C MET A 120 -8.39 2.71 9.18
N VAL A 121 -7.61 2.21 10.14
CA VAL A 121 -7.57 0.79 10.50
C VAL A 121 -8.92 0.29 11.00
N ALA A 122 -9.63 1.06 11.82
CA ALA A 122 -10.97 0.69 12.26
C ALA A 122 -11.94 0.56 11.07
N SER A 123 -11.85 1.47 10.10
CA SER A 123 -12.62 1.40 8.86
C SER A 123 -12.25 0.17 8.02
N VAL A 124 -10.95 -0.15 7.88
CA VAL A 124 -10.46 -1.35 7.19
C VAL A 124 -10.99 -2.63 7.87
N LEU A 125 -10.90 -2.73 9.18
CA LEU A 125 -11.30 -3.92 9.93
C LEU A 125 -12.84 -4.15 9.95
N ALA A 126 -13.61 -3.13 9.59
CA ALA A 126 -15.06 -3.26 9.38
C ALA A 126 -15.44 -3.85 8.00
N LEU A 127 -14.48 -3.96 7.08
CA LEU A 127 -14.68 -4.58 5.77
C LEU A 127 -14.55 -6.12 5.83
N SER A 128 -14.86 -6.76 4.71
CA SER A 128 -14.59 -8.17 4.46
C SER A 128 -13.74 -8.31 3.19
N GLY A 129 -13.21 -9.52 2.95
CA GLY A 129 -12.46 -9.83 1.73
C GLY A 129 -10.99 -9.45 1.83
N VAL A 130 -10.44 -8.83 0.80
CA VAL A 130 -9.02 -8.53 0.65
C VAL A 130 -8.81 -7.02 0.51
N VAL A 131 -7.99 -6.43 1.38
CA VAL A 131 -7.70 -5.00 1.40
C VAL A 131 -6.22 -4.76 1.11
N LEU A 132 -5.94 -3.77 0.25
CA LEU A 132 -4.60 -3.22 0.03
C LEU A 132 -4.52 -1.84 0.70
N ILE A 133 -3.49 -1.61 1.50
CA ILE A 133 -3.17 -0.31 2.09
C ILE A 133 -1.87 0.19 1.51
N CYS A 134 -1.86 1.41 0.97
CA CYS A 134 -0.65 2.12 0.54
C CYS A 134 -0.41 3.34 1.43
N TRP A 135 0.72 3.38 2.11
CA TRP A 135 0.98 4.43 3.11
C TRP A 135 2.42 4.93 3.11
N GLU A 136 2.73 5.87 4.00
CA GLU A 136 4.09 6.29 4.28
C GLU A 136 4.77 5.31 5.24
N HIS A 137 6.01 4.92 4.94
CA HIS A 137 6.74 3.86 5.65
C HIS A 137 6.95 4.14 7.14
N ASP A 138 7.16 5.41 7.51
CA ASP A 138 7.40 5.82 8.90
C ASP A 138 6.15 5.59 9.80
N ASN A 139 4.96 5.52 9.20
CA ASN A 139 3.69 5.32 9.91
C ASN A 139 3.13 3.89 9.79
N ILE A 140 3.72 3.03 8.96
CA ILE A 140 3.21 1.65 8.80
C ILE A 140 3.37 0.86 10.10
N MET A 141 4.60 0.74 10.63
CA MET A 141 4.82 -0.09 11.81
C MET A 141 4.31 0.54 13.11
N PRO A 142 4.62 1.81 13.45
CA PRO A 142 4.21 2.34 14.75
C PRO A 142 2.70 2.58 14.84
N ASN A 143 2.05 2.92 13.74
CA ASN A 143 0.65 3.33 13.76
C ASN A 143 -0.27 2.26 13.19
N ILE A 144 -0.13 1.87 11.92
CA ILE A 144 -1.06 0.94 11.25
C ILE A 144 -0.97 -0.46 11.85
N MET A 145 0.24 -1.05 11.91
CA MET A 145 0.40 -2.42 12.42
C MET A 145 0.05 -2.52 13.90
N SER A 146 0.38 -1.50 14.68
CA SER A 146 0.03 -1.41 16.10
C SER A 146 -1.49 -1.32 16.28
N ALA A 147 -2.18 -0.50 15.48
CA ALA A 147 -3.64 -0.37 15.53
C ALA A 147 -4.36 -1.67 15.09
N ILE A 148 -3.85 -2.37 14.07
CA ILE A 148 -4.37 -3.70 13.69
C ILE A 148 -4.19 -4.68 14.85
N ASN A 149 -2.96 -4.81 15.39
CA ASN A 149 -2.64 -5.76 16.44
C ASN A 149 -3.43 -5.52 17.74
N SER A 150 -3.79 -4.28 18.03
CA SER A 150 -4.60 -3.93 19.20
C SER A 150 -6.07 -4.39 19.08
N GLN A 151 -6.60 -4.50 17.86
CA GLN A 151 -7.99 -4.87 17.59
C GLN A 151 -8.13 -6.35 17.18
N VAL A 152 -7.21 -6.84 16.35
CA VAL A 152 -7.12 -8.24 15.93
C VAL A 152 -5.67 -8.69 16.10
N PRO A 153 -5.37 -9.63 17.01
CA PRO A 153 -4.00 -10.03 17.31
C PRO A 153 -3.25 -10.51 16.06
N ILE A 154 -1.96 -10.17 15.97
CA ILE A 154 -1.03 -10.70 14.97
C ILE A 154 -0.14 -11.73 15.67
N SER A 155 -0.28 -13.00 15.33
CA SER A 155 0.33 -14.14 16.04
C SER A 155 1.86 -14.09 16.11
N ASN A 156 2.49 -13.51 15.12
CA ASN A 156 3.95 -13.34 15.02
C ASN A 156 4.38 -11.87 15.00
N TYR A 157 3.67 -10.99 15.73
CA TYR A 157 3.92 -9.55 15.75
C TYR A 157 5.36 -9.17 16.08
N ALA A 158 5.98 -9.88 17.01
CA ALA A 158 7.37 -9.63 17.41
C ALA A 158 8.42 -9.93 16.32
N ALA A 159 8.03 -10.66 15.26
CA ALA A 159 8.92 -10.95 14.13
C ALA A 159 8.87 -9.87 13.03
N ILE A 160 7.96 -8.90 13.14
CA ILE A 160 7.80 -7.85 12.14
C ILE A 160 8.93 -6.83 12.29
N PRO A 161 9.64 -6.47 11.20
CA PRO A 161 10.66 -5.43 11.25
C PRO A 161 10.11 -4.09 11.77
N ASN A 162 10.84 -3.44 12.65
CA ASN A 162 10.51 -2.12 13.16
C ASN A 162 11.77 -1.24 13.13
N PRO A 163 11.78 -0.18 12.33
CA PRO A 163 10.71 0.34 11.44
C PRO A 163 10.47 -0.50 10.18
N PHE A 164 9.43 -0.11 9.40
CA PHE A 164 9.26 -0.61 8.04
C PHE A 164 10.53 -0.31 7.21
N PRO A 165 11.11 -1.28 6.48
CA PRO A 165 12.34 -1.05 5.74
C PRO A 165 12.24 0.09 4.73
N ASP A 166 13.32 0.88 4.56
CA ASP A 166 13.38 2.01 3.63
C ASP A 166 13.61 1.55 2.18
N ILE A 167 12.75 0.65 1.70
CA ILE A 167 12.73 0.10 0.35
C ILE A 167 11.32 0.14 -0.20
N PHE A 168 11.16 0.12 -1.54
CA PHE A 168 9.87 0.35 -2.20
C PHE A 168 9.15 -0.92 -2.66
N TYR A 169 9.83 -2.06 -2.66
CA TYR A 169 9.38 -3.30 -3.29
C TYR A 169 8.78 -4.35 -2.33
N LEU A 170 8.56 -4.00 -1.07
CA LEU A 170 7.96 -4.93 -0.12
C LEU A 170 6.43 -4.86 -0.11
N VAL A 171 5.81 -6.01 0.04
CA VAL A 171 4.42 -6.18 0.44
C VAL A 171 4.40 -6.92 1.78
N TRP A 172 3.89 -6.28 2.82
CA TRP A 172 3.54 -6.97 4.05
C TRP A 172 2.15 -7.56 3.92
N VAL A 173 2.02 -8.82 4.24
CA VAL A 173 0.78 -9.59 4.10
C VAL A 173 0.34 -10.07 5.48
N LEU A 174 -0.91 -9.79 5.81
CA LEU A 174 -1.60 -10.29 6.99
C LEU A 174 -2.70 -11.24 6.53
N ASP A 175 -2.56 -12.52 6.85
CA ASP A 175 -3.55 -13.56 6.58
C ASP A 175 -4.34 -13.87 7.85
N LEU A 176 -5.67 -13.71 7.79
CA LEU A 176 -6.57 -14.02 8.91
C LEU A 176 -6.80 -15.52 9.00
N LYS A 177 -6.50 -16.10 10.14
CA LYS A 177 -6.78 -17.50 10.44
C LYS A 177 -7.15 -17.67 11.91
N ASN A 178 -8.26 -18.33 12.17
CA ASN A 178 -8.73 -18.62 13.54
C ASN A 178 -8.81 -17.37 14.45
N GLY A 179 -9.23 -16.22 13.89
CA GLY A 179 -9.43 -14.97 14.65
C GLY A 179 -8.15 -14.17 14.93
N SER A 180 -7.00 -14.57 14.37
CA SER A 180 -5.75 -13.79 14.42
C SER A 180 -5.12 -13.67 13.04
N TYR A 181 -4.37 -12.58 12.83
CA TYR A 181 -3.54 -12.45 11.63
C TYR A 181 -2.19 -13.14 11.81
N THR A 182 -1.63 -13.61 10.70
CA THR A 182 -0.22 -14.03 10.62
C THR A 182 0.45 -13.15 9.59
N TRP A 183 1.56 -12.52 9.97
CA TRP A 183 2.34 -11.68 9.09
C TRP A 183 3.33 -12.49 8.25
N SER A 184 3.47 -12.09 6.99
CA SER A 184 4.55 -12.52 6.09
C SER A 184 4.96 -11.35 5.18
N CYS A 185 6.05 -11.52 4.43
CA CYS A 185 6.58 -10.50 3.53
C CYS A 185 6.85 -11.09 2.15
N VAL A 186 6.53 -10.31 1.11
CA VAL A 186 6.73 -10.67 -0.30
C VAL A 186 7.47 -9.54 -1.00
N ASN A 187 8.47 -9.88 -1.83
CA ASN A 187 9.10 -8.92 -2.73
C ASN A 187 8.26 -8.79 -4.02
N GLN A 188 8.08 -7.57 -4.49
CA GLN A 188 7.34 -7.29 -5.72
C GLN A 188 8.11 -7.79 -6.96
N ASN A 189 9.43 -7.63 -6.98
CA ASN A 189 10.31 -7.99 -8.11
C ASN A 189 9.84 -7.37 -9.44
N LEU A 190 9.42 -6.12 -9.42
CA LEU A 190 8.85 -5.41 -10.57
C LEU A 190 9.85 -4.58 -11.34
N MET A 191 10.89 -4.11 -10.65
CA MET A 191 11.90 -3.23 -11.21
C MET A 191 13.29 -3.86 -11.14
N ALA A 192 14.16 -3.49 -12.07
CA ALA A 192 15.57 -3.86 -11.96
C ALA A 192 16.14 -3.29 -10.64
N GLY A 193 16.69 -4.17 -9.79
CA GLY A 193 17.21 -3.82 -8.47
C GLY A 193 16.26 -4.09 -7.29
N ASP A 194 15.08 -4.63 -7.53
CA ASP A 194 14.23 -5.22 -6.49
C ASP A 194 14.88 -6.56 -6.06
N VAL A 195 15.70 -6.57 -5.01
CA VAL A 195 16.48 -7.74 -4.55
C VAL A 195 16.29 -7.99 -3.05
#